data_b3991cf9e493edc849684c152faea9a5
#
_entry.id   b3991cf9e493edc849684c152faea9a5
#
_cell.length_a   1.000
_cell.length_b   1.000
_cell.length_c   1.000
_cell.angle_alpha   90.00
_cell.angle_beta   90.00
_cell.angle_gamma   90.00
#
_symmetry.space_group_name_H-M   'P 1'
#
loop_
_entity.id
_entity.type
_entity.pdbx_description
1 polymer ?
#
loop_
_entity_poly.entity_id
_entity_poly.type
_entity_poly.pdbx_seq_one_letter_code
_entity_poly.pdbx_strand_id
1 'polypeptide(L)' 'ARAPGAHVLIAMIAAVAQAMAGDEARAAAWAANVRERNPALKREDFFRSFPMKSESTKARVSGALARLGF' A
#
# COMPACT_ATOMS: atom_id res chain seq x y z
N ALA A 1 15.33 19.40 -0.51
CA ALA A 1 14.14 18.71 -1.03
C ALA A 1 13.91 17.40 -0.30
N ARG A 2 12.73 17.09 -0.10
CA ARG A 2 12.40 15.88 0.57
C ARG A 2 11.54 15.02 -0.34
N ALA A 3 11.50 13.76 -0.03
CA ALA A 3 10.72 12.82 -0.80
C ALA A 3 9.29 12.82 -0.26
N PRO A 4 8.38 13.56 -0.86
CA PRO A 4 7.00 13.57 -0.37
C PRO A 4 6.35 12.20 -0.44
N GLY A 5 6.89 11.31 -1.25
CA GLY A 5 6.39 9.96 -1.33
C GLY A 5 6.59 9.13 -0.08
N ALA A 6 7.48 9.56 0.83
CA ALA A 6 7.74 8.80 2.06
C ALA A 6 6.48 8.65 2.91
N HIS A 7 5.70 9.73 3.07
CA HIS A 7 4.48 9.68 3.84
C HIS A 7 3.41 8.83 3.16
N VAL A 8 3.37 8.89 1.84
CA VAL A 8 2.43 8.10 1.06
C VAL A 8 2.75 6.62 1.20
N LEU A 9 4.04 6.26 1.18
CA LEU A 9 4.45 4.87 1.32
C LEU A 9 4.14 4.33 2.71
N ILE A 10 4.30 5.16 3.74
CA ILE A 10 3.92 4.78 5.10
C ILE A 10 2.42 4.52 5.17
N ALA A 11 1.62 5.37 4.53
CA ALA A 11 0.18 5.17 4.47
C ALA A 11 -0.18 3.88 3.73
N MET A 12 0.57 3.53 2.68
CA MET A 12 0.35 2.26 1.98
C MET A 12 0.65 1.07 2.88
N ILE A 13 1.72 1.15 3.67
CA ILE A 13 2.04 0.10 4.64
C ILE A 13 0.89 -0.07 5.63
N ALA A 14 0.35 1.04 6.12
CA ALA A 14 -0.76 1.01 7.05
C ALA A 14 -1.99 0.38 6.39
N ALA A 15 -2.27 0.73 5.15
CA ALA A 15 -3.39 0.16 4.41
C ALA A 15 -3.25 -1.37 4.26
N VAL A 16 -2.06 -1.81 3.88
CA VAL A 16 -1.79 -3.23 3.71
C VAL A 16 -1.90 -3.96 5.05
N ALA A 17 -1.33 -3.39 6.11
CA ALA A 17 -1.38 -4.00 7.43
C ALA A 17 -2.81 -4.18 7.92
N GLN A 18 -3.65 -3.16 7.73
CA GLN A 18 -5.05 -3.25 8.13
C GLN A 18 -5.81 -4.26 7.29
N ALA A 19 -5.54 -4.32 5.99
CA ALA A 19 -6.19 -5.28 5.11
C ALA A 19 -5.81 -6.71 5.50
N MET A 20 -4.56 -6.93 5.84
CA MET A 20 -4.09 -8.26 6.24
C MET A 20 -4.61 -8.65 7.62
N ALA A 21 -4.89 -7.68 8.46
CA ALA A 21 -5.49 -7.93 9.76
C ALA A 21 -7.01 -8.15 9.68
N GLY A 22 -7.60 -7.97 8.52
CA GLY A 22 -9.03 -8.15 8.33
C GLY A 22 -9.85 -6.89 8.54
N ASP A 23 -9.21 -5.76 8.79
CA ASP A 23 -9.91 -4.49 9.00
C ASP A 23 -10.00 -3.73 7.68
N GLU A 24 -10.92 -4.16 6.85
CA GLU A 24 -11.04 -3.59 5.51
C GLU A 24 -11.52 -2.15 5.52
N ALA A 25 -12.31 -1.76 6.51
CA ALA A 25 -12.78 -0.38 6.62
C ALA A 25 -11.60 0.59 6.82
N ARG A 26 -10.71 0.25 7.73
CA ARG A 26 -9.52 1.08 7.97
C ARG A 26 -8.55 1.02 6.79
N ALA A 27 -8.42 -0.15 6.21
CA ALA A 27 -7.57 -0.30 5.03
C ALA A 27 -8.06 0.59 3.89
N ALA A 28 -9.37 0.62 3.66
CA ALA A 28 -9.96 1.46 2.62
C ALA A 28 -9.74 2.95 2.91
N ALA A 29 -9.83 3.35 4.17
CA ALA A 29 -9.59 4.73 4.56
C ALA A 29 -8.16 5.15 4.28
N TRP A 30 -7.19 4.28 4.60
CA TRP A 30 -5.78 4.54 4.30
C TRP A 30 -5.54 4.60 2.81
N ALA A 31 -6.18 3.70 2.06
CA ALA A 31 -6.04 3.66 0.61
C ALA A 31 -6.56 4.94 -0.04
N ALA A 32 -7.70 5.42 0.44
CA ALA A 32 -8.27 6.67 -0.05
C ALA A 32 -7.32 7.83 0.22
N ASN A 33 -6.71 7.85 1.39
CA ASN A 33 -5.73 8.87 1.75
C ASN A 33 -4.54 8.86 0.79
N VAL A 34 -4.05 7.69 0.47
CA VAL A 34 -2.94 7.52 -0.48
C VAL A 34 -3.32 8.05 -1.85
N ARG A 35 -4.51 7.72 -2.32
CA ARG A 35 -4.95 8.16 -3.65
C ARG A 35 -5.11 9.67 -3.72
N GLU A 36 -5.56 10.29 -2.65
CA GLU A 36 -5.68 11.74 -2.60
C GLU A 36 -4.31 12.40 -2.75
N ARG A 37 -3.31 11.83 -2.10
CA ARG A 37 -1.97 12.41 -2.10
C ARG A 37 -1.20 12.10 -3.38
N ASN A 38 -1.41 10.90 -3.90
CA ASN A 38 -0.69 10.48 -5.10
C ASN A 38 -1.55 9.51 -5.92
N PRO A 39 -2.45 10.04 -6.75
CA PRO A 39 -3.34 9.19 -7.54
C PRO A 39 -2.62 8.32 -8.57
N ALA A 40 -1.38 8.64 -8.89
CA ALA A 40 -0.60 7.85 -9.85
C ALA A 40 0.12 6.66 -9.20
N LEU A 41 0.09 6.56 -7.88
CA LEU A 41 0.80 5.50 -7.19
C LEU A 41 0.15 4.14 -7.43
N LYS A 42 0.99 3.14 -7.74
CA LYS A 42 0.53 1.80 -8.06
C LYS A 42 1.25 0.76 -7.22
N ARG A 43 0.81 -0.50 -7.30
CA ARG A 43 1.44 -1.60 -6.60
C ARG A 43 2.93 -1.71 -6.89
N GLU A 44 3.29 -1.48 -8.13
CA GLU A 44 4.68 -1.56 -8.57
C GLU A 44 5.57 -0.60 -7.79
N ASP A 45 5.05 0.60 -7.52
CA ASP A 45 5.80 1.60 -6.76
C ASP A 45 6.07 1.12 -5.35
N PHE A 46 5.08 0.45 -4.74
CA PHE A 46 5.23 -0.10 -3.40
C PHE A 46 6.35 -1.15 -3.38
N PHE A 47 6.31 -2.08 -4.32
CA PHE A 47 7.31 -3.15 -4.35
C PHE A 47 8.69 -2.66 -4.76
N ARG A 48 8.75 -1.58 -5.49
CA ARG A 48 10.03 -0.95 -5.84
C ARG A 48 10.68 -0.34 -4.61
N SER A 49 9.89 0.24 -3.73
CA SER A 49 10.37 0.85 -2.50
C SER A 49 10.63 -0.18 -1.40
N PHE A 50 9.85 -1.25 -1.38
CA PHE A 50 9.95 -2.31 -0.37
C PHE A 50 10.07 -3.67 -1.04
N PRO A 51 11.26 -3.99 -1.57
CA PRO A 51 11.46 -5.28 -2.24
C PRO A 51 11.26 -6.43 -1.26
N MET A 52 10.53 -7.43 -1.69
CA MET A 52 10.24 -8.59 -0.85
C MET A 52 10.89 -9.83 -1.40
N LYS A 53 11.56 -10.56 -0.54
CA LYS A 53 12.23 -11.79 -0.93
C LYS A 53 11.28 -12.98 -0.93
N SER A 54 10.29 -12.94 -0.05
CA SER A 54 9.32 -14.04 0.06
C SER A 54 8.22 -13.89 -0.97
N GLU A 55 8.08 -14.87 -1.84
CA GLU A 55 7.02 -14.87 -2.85
C GLU A 55 5.64 -14.95 -2.22
N SER A 56 5.51 -15.72 -1.15
CA SER A 56 4.23 -15.83 -0.44
C SER A 56 3.81 -14.49 0.14
N THR A 57 4.72 -13.79 0.79
CA THR A 57 4.43 -12.49 1.37
C THR A 57 4.09 -11.48 0.28
N LYS A 58 4.86 -11.51 -0.80
CA LYS A 58 4.63 -10.61 -1.92
C LYS A 58 3.24 -10.83 -2.51
N ALA A 59 2.83 -12.09 -2.67
CA ALA A 59 1.52 -12.41 -3.19
C ALA A 59 0.40 -11.90 -2.28
N ARG A 60 0.57 -12.05 -0.98
CA ARG A 60 -0.42 -11.54 -0.02
C ARG A 60 -0.54 -10.02 -0.08
N VAL A 61 0.58 -9.34 -0.09
CA VAL A 61 0.60 -7.88 -0.15
C VAL A 61 0.03 -7.40 -1.49
N SER A 62 0.38 -8.06 -2.57
CA SER A 62 -0.15 -7.72 -3.88
C SER A 62 -1.67 -7.88 -3.92
N GLY A 63 -2.17 -8.98 -3.33
CA GLY A 63 -3.61 -9.21 -3.24
C GLY A 63 -4.32 -8.13 -2.42
N ALA A 64 -3.73 -7.75 -1.29
CA ALA A 64 -4.28 -6.70 -0.45
C ALA A 64 -4.32 -5.37 -1.20
N LEU A 65 -3.25 -5.02 -1.88
CA LEU A 65 -3.19 -3.78 -2.66
C LEU A 65 -4.21 -3.79 -3.80
N ALA A 66 -4.38 -4.92 -4.46
CA ALA A 66 -5.37 -5.05 -5.53
C ALA A 66 -6.79 -4.83 -4.99
N ARG A 67 -7.08 -5.40 -3.83
CA ARG A 67 -8.39 -5.22 -3.21
C ARG A 67 -8.64 -3.78 -2.83
N LEU A 68 -7.59 -3.03 -2.53
CA LEU A 68 -7.69 -1.61 -2.22
C LEU A 68 -7.69 -0.72 -3.46
N GLY A 69 -7.53 -1.32 -4.65
CA GLY A 69 -7.59 -0.60 -5.90
C GLY A 69 -6.26 -0.09 -6.43
N PHE A 70 -5.17 -0.60 -5.89
CA PHE A 70 -3.83 -0.21 -6.39
C PHE A 70 -3.33 -1.10 -7.51
#